data_543f7b0189958bd4896cbaa428d2ff95
#
_entry.id   543f7b0189958bd4896cbaa428d2ff95
#
_cell.length_a   1.000
_cell.length_b   1.000
_cell.length_c   1.000
_cell.angle_alpha   90.00
_cell.angle_beta   90.00
_cell.angle_gamma   90.00
#
_symmetry.space_group_name_H-M   'P 1'
#
loop_
_entity.id
_entity.type
_entity.pdbx_description
1 polymer ?
#
loop_
_entity_poly.entity_id
_entity_poly.type
_entity_poly.pdbx_seq_one_letter_code
_entity_poly.pdbx_strand_id
1 'polypeptide(L)'
;MLGRTAEDVFPSRFGRIYTAQDQAVIHVGNQMLDQLELHLYPGRQPGWCLTCKQPLRDAAGRIVGLAGTSRDLKADESSHPAYSRLAIVVQYIQQNYVQPLNLKQLASMADMSVAQLERYFHKVFHLTPRQVLLKTRLDAATALLVSHDKVTDVAALCGYTDHSAFTRQFKATVGVTPTEYRLLLLGNGRQRVAA
;
A
#
# COMPACT_ATOMS: atom_id res chain seq x y z
N MET A 1 -13.44 20.10 -0.24
CA MET A 1 -13.97 18.84 0.38
C MET A 1 -14.61 19.07 1.77
N LEU A 2 -14.74 20.30 2.23
CA LEU A 2 -15.40 20.60 3.52
C LEU A 2 -16.85 20.09 3.52
N GLY A 3 -17.25 19.45 4.63
CA GLY A 3 -18.59 18.90 4.82
C GLY A 3 -18.88 17.59 4.10
N ARG A 4 -17.86 16.95 3.49
CA ARG A 4 -18.00 15.64 2.83
C ARG A 4 -17.28 14.55 3.63
N THR A 5 -17.89 13.37 3.65
CA THR A 5 -17.29 12.15 4.21
C THR A 5 -16.40 11.43 3.17
N ALA A 6 -15.63 10.44 3.62
CA ALA A 6 -14.89 9.58 2.69
C ALA A 6 -15.83 8.86 1.71
N GLU A 7 -17.05 8.51 2.13
CA GLU A 7 -18.07 7.86 1.27
C GLU A 7 -18.59 8.79 0.19
N ASP A 8 -18.58 10.11 0.40
CA ASP A 8 -19.01 11.09 -0.61
C ASP A 8 -17.94 11.32 -1.69
N VAL A 9 -16.68 11.03 -1.38
CA VAL A 9 -15.54 11.37 -2.23
C VAL A 9 -15.02 10.17 -2.99
N PHE A 10 -15.01 8.99 -2.37
CA PHE A 10 -14.50 7.76 -2.97
C PHE A 10 -15.66 6.85 -3.40
N PRO A 11 -15.44 5.97 -4.41
CA PRO A 11 -16.43 4.97 -4.78
C PRO A 11 -16.93 4.22 -3.54
N SER A 12 -18.23 3.98 -3.46
CA SER A 12 -18.99 3.56 -2.26
C SER A 12 -18.33 2.47 -1.41
N ARG A 13 -17.56 1.57 -2.00
CA ARG A 13 -16.88 0.49 -1.31
C ARG A 13 -15.61 0.97 -0.61
N PHE A 14 -14.80 1.78 -1.27
CA PHE A 14 -13.56 2.33 -0.69
C PHE A 14 -13.87 3.42 0.34
N GLY A 15 -14.88 4.24 0.07
CA GLY A 15 -15.39 5.21 1.03
C GLY A 15 -15.74 4.54 2.36
N ARG A 16 -16.48 3.41 2.34
CA ARG A 16 -16.79 2.66 3.57
C ARG A 16 -15.56 2.14 4.30
N ILE A 17 -14.52 1.69 3.58
CA ILE A 17 -13.27 1.23 4.21
C ILE A 17 -12.57 2.39 4.92
N TYR A 18 -12.45 3.53 4.26
CA TYR A 18 -11.81 4.72 4.85
C TYR A 18 -12.63 5.26 6.03
N THR A 19 -13.96 5.27 5.91
CA THR A 19 -14.85 5.61 7.03
C THR A 19 -14.68 4.64 8.21
N ALA A 20 -14.58 3.33 7.95
CA ALA A 20 -14.35 2.35 9.02
C ALA A 20 -12.99 2.55 9.72
N GLN A 21 -11.94 2.89 8.98
CA GLN A 21 -10.64 3.27 9.56
C GLN A 21 -10.77 4.53 10.43
N ASP A 22 -11.46 5.56 9.94
CA ASP A 22 -11.69 6.80 10.68
C ASP A 22 -12.45 6.53 11.98
N GLN A 23 -13.50 5.73 11.94
CA GLN A 23 -14.28 5.31 13.11
C GLN A 23 -13.42 4.53 14.11
N ALA A 24 -12.53 3.65 13.66
CA ALA A 24 -11.61 2.92 14.53
C ALA A 24 -10.67 3.87 15.28
N VAL A 25 -10.17 4.92 14.62
CA VAL A 25 -9.34 5.94 15.27
C VAL A 25 -10.14 6.76 16.29
N ILE A 26 -11.37 7.18 15.94
CA ILE A 26 -12.20 8.02 16.78
C ILE A 26 -12.72 7.28 18.01
N HIS A 27 -13.22 6.04 17.84
CA HIS A 27 -13.88 5.31 18.93
C HIS A 27 -12.92 4.52 19.80
N VAL A 28 -11.87 3.93 19.20
CA VAL A 28 -10.90 3.08 19.92
C VAL A 28 -9.67 3.88 20.34
N GLY A 29 -9.39 5.01 19.69
CA GLY A 29 -8.20 5.82 19.92
C GLY A 29 -6.92 5.23 19.35
N ASN A 30 -7.03 4.22 18.49
CA ASN A 30 -5.88 3.61 17.82
C ASN A 30 -5.28 4.59 16.81
N GLN A 31 -3.95 4.67 16.80
CA GLN A 31 -3.23 5.42 15.78
C GLN A 31 -2.95 4.49 14.58
N MET A 32 -3.04 5.04 13.39
CA MET A 32 -2.54 4.42 12.17
C MET A 32 -1.30 5.21 11.74
N LEU A 33 -0.13 4.57 11.71
CA LEU A 33 1.13 5.22 11.38
C LEU A 33 1.77 4.52 10.18
N ASP A 34 2.15 5.30 9.16
CA ASP A 34 2.85 4.84 7.95
C ASP A 34 2.24 3.58 7.32
N GLN A 35 0.90 3.50 7.32
CA GLN A 35 0.17 2.42 6.69
C GLN A 35 0.30 2.53 5.17
N LEU A 36 0.92 1.51 4.55
CA LEU A 36 1.02 1.43 3.10
C LEU A 36 -0.34 1.02 2.52
N GLU A 37 -0.89 1.86 1.66
CA GLU A 37 -2.19 1.66 1.03
C GLU A 37 -2.13 1.92 -0.47
N LEU A 38 -2.90 1.15 -1.24
CA LEU A 38 -3.17 1.43 -2.64
C LEU A 38 -4.49 2.19 -2.75
N HIS A 39 -4.42 3.49 -3.01
CA HIS A 39 -5.61 4.32 -3.20
C HIS A 39 -6.13 4.22 -4.64
N LEU A 40 -7.42 3.96 -4.78
CA LEU A 40 -8.12 3.95 -6.05
C LEU A 40 -8.92 5.25 -6.19
N TYR A 41 -8.29 6.24 -6.83
CA TYR A 41 -8.92 7.54 -7.04
C TYR A 41 -9.95 7.49 -8.17
N PRO A 42 -11.12 8.13 -8.03
CA PRO A 42 -12.07 8.26 -9.13
C PRO A 42 -11.43 8.93 -10.36
N GLY A 43 -11.51 8.27 -11.50
CA GLY A 43 -10.98 8.81 -12.77
C GLY A 43 -9.46 8.95 -12.87
N ARG A 44 -8.68 8.42 -11.90
CA ARG A 44 -7.23 8.43 -11.88
C ARG A 44 -6.66 7.02 -11.86
N GLN A 45 -5.38 6.90 -12.18
CA GLN A 45 -4.64 5.67 -11.97
C GLN A 45 -4.52 5.37 -10.46
N PRO A 46 -4.51 4.09 -10.06
CA PRO A 46 -4.21 3.72 -8.69
C PRO A 46 -2.90 4.33 -8.22
N GLY A 47 -2.87 4.83 -7.00
CA GLY A 47 -1.69 5.45 -6.41
C GLY A 47 -1.33 4.84 -5.06
N TRP A 48 -0.05 4.56 -4.86
CA TRP A 48 0.45 4.14 -3.56
C TRP A 48 0.67 5.34 -2.66
N CYS A 49 0.25 5.22 -1.40
CA CYS A 49 0.49 6.25 -0.39
C CYS A 49 0.79 5.63 0.98
N LEU A 50 1.42 6.42 1.82
CA LEU A 50 1.53 6.18 3.25
C LEU A 50 0.49 7.04 3.97
N THR A 51 -0.38 6.38 4.70
CA THR A 51 -1.46 7.01 5.46
C THR A 51 -1.13 6.99 6.93
N CYS A 52 -1.25 8.15 7.57
CA CYS A 52 -1.21 8.31 9.01
C CYS A 52 -2.54 8.90 9.47
N LYS A 53 -3.14 8.32 10.53
CA LYS A 53 -4.35 8.84 11.18
C LYS A 53 -4.15 8.84 12.68
N GLN A 54 -4.43 9.97 13.32
CA GLN A 54 -4.26 10.14 14.75
C GLN A 54 -5.51 10.79 15.37
N PRO A 55 -5.93 10.34 16.57
CA PRO A 55 -7.05 10.97 17.28
C PRO A 55 -6.66 12.37 17.75
N LEU A 56 -7.52 13.33 17.51
CA LEU A 56 -7.44 14.66 18.10
C LEU A 56 -8.12 14.64 19.47
N ARG A 57 -7.42 15.16 20.49
CA ARG A 57 -7.92 15.20 21.87
C ARG A 57 -8.06 16.64 22.36
N ASP A 58 -9.11 16.87 23.14
CA ASP A 58 -9.27 18.13 23.86
C ASP A 58 -8.36 18.20 25.11
N ALA A 59 -8.41 19.31 25.82
CA ALA A 59 -7.64 19.52 27.06
C ALA A 59 -7.99 18.52 28.19
N ALA A 60 -9.15 17.90 28.14
CA ALA A 60 -9.57 16.84 29.06
C ALA A 60 -9.19 15.41 28.58
N GLY A 61 -8.46 15.29 27.48
CA GLY A 61 -8.02 14.01 26.90
C GLY A 61 -9.10 13.26 26.08
N ARG A 62 -10.29 13.83 25.91
CA ARG A 62 -11.38 13.19 25.15
C ARG A 62 -11.12 13.34 23.67
N ILE A 63 -11.39 12.27 22.90
CA ILE A 63 -11.26 12.32 21.45
C ILE A 63 -12.39 13.18 20.87
N VAL A 64 -12.03 14.25 20.18
CA VAL A 64 -12.95 15.20 19.54
C VAL A 64 -12.93 15.11 18.01
N GLY A 65 -12.06 14.29 17.47
CA GLY A 65 -11.93 14.08 16.02
C GLY A 65 -10.67 13.28 15.66
N LEU A 66 -10.29 13.32 14.40
CA LEU A 66 -9.04 12.77 13.92
C LEU A 66 -8.32 13.74 12.97
N ALA A 67 -7.00 13.63 12.92
CA ALA A 67 -6.19 14.20 11.85
C ALA A 67 -5.63 13.05 10.99
N GLY A 68 -5.79 13.17 9.67
CA GLY A 68 -5.26 12.21 8.71
C GLY A 68 -4.38 12.90 7.67
N THR A 69 -3.28 12.23 7.30
CA THR A 69 -2.44 12.64 6.18
C THR A 69 -2.19 11.42 5.31
N SER A 70 -2.24 11.59 3.99
CA SER A 70 -1.82 10.58 3.02
C SER A 70 -0.78 11.20 2.11
N ARG A 71 0.41 10.59 2.07
CA ARG A 71 1.50 11.03 1.23
C ARG A 71 1.66 10.08 0.06
N ASP A 72 1.53 10.59 -1.15
CA ASP A 72 1.76 9.83 -2.38
C ASP A 72 3.22 9.38 -2.46
N LEU A 73 3.44 8.09 -2.74
CA LEU A 73 4.76 7.53 -3.00
C LEU A 73 5.09 7.71 -4.48
N LYS A 74 5.19 8.94 -4.93
CA LYS A 74 5.82 9.25 -6.22
C LYS A 74 7.32 9.09 -6.07
N ALA A 75 7.99 8.62 -7.12
CA ALA A 75 9.44 8.57 -7.15
C ALA A 75 9.98 10.01 -7.10
N ASP A 76 10.22 10.52 -5.89
CA ASP A 76 11.06 11.70 -5.73
C ASP A 76 12.51 11.27 -5.95
N GLU A 77 13.18 11.91 -6.88
CA GLU A 77 14.62 11.81 -7.05
C GLU A 77 15.29 12.36 -5.80
N SER A 78 15.55 11.48 -4.84
CA SER A 78 16.13 11.89 -3.58
C SER A 78 17.61 12.19 -3.78
N SER A 79 18.02 13.39 -3.43
CA SER A 79 19.41 13.85 -3.41
C SER A 79 20.25 13.23 -2.28
N HIS A 80 19.70 12.27 -1.51
CA HIS A 80 20.41 11.67 -0.38
C HIS A 80 21.58 10.80 -0.84
N PRO A 81 22.80 10.95 -0.26
CA PRO A 81 24.00 10.21 -0.70
C PRO A 81 23.87 8.68 -0.68
N ALA A 82 22.99 8.13 0.17
CA ALA A 82 22.71 6.69 0.20
C ALA A 82 21.79 6.23 -0.93
N TYR A 83 21.16 7.13 -1.69
CA TYR A 83 20.14 6.79 -2.67
C TYR A 83 20.63 5.79 -3.72
N SER A 84 21.80 6.02 -4.31
CA SER A 84 22.35 5.15 -5.35
C SER A 84 22.58 3.71 -4.86
N ARG A 85 23.08 3.55 -3.62
CA ARG A 85 23.26 2.22 -3.00
C ARG A 85 21.94 1.54 -2.69
N LEU A 86 20.95 2.30 -2.22
CA LEU A 86 19.62 1.79 -1.95
C LEU A 86 18.84 1.48 -3.23
N ALA A 87 19.07 2.22 -4.31
CA ALA A 87 18.46 1.97 -5.62
C ALA A 87 18.78 0.57 -6.15
N ILE A 88 20.03 0.10 -5.94
CA ILE A 88 20.44 -1.27 -6.29
C ILE A 88 19.58 -2.29 -5.53
N VAL A 89 19.34 -2.05 -4.24
CA VAL A 89 18.52 -2.95 -3.41
C VAL A 89 17.05 -2.93 -3.86
N VAL A 90 16.50 -1.75 -4.17
CA VAL A 90 15.13 -1.65 -4.70
C VAL A 90 15.00 -2.39 -6.02
N GLN A 91 15.94 -2.20 -6.93
CA GLN A 91 15.97 -2.90 -8.21
C GLN A 91 16.06 -4.43 -8.02
N TYR A 92 16.90 -4.90 -7.10
CA TYR A 92 16.98 -6.33 -6.78
C TYR A 92 15.64 -6.87 -6.25
N ILE A 93 14.98 -6.16 -5.32
CA ILE A 93 13.66 -6.54 -4.81
C ILE A 93 12.64 -6.63 -5.94
N GLN A 94 12.63 -5.64 -6.85
CA GLN A 94 11.70 -5.60 -7.99
C GLN A 94 11.93 -6.74 -9.00
N GLN A 95 13.17 -7.16 -9.18
CA GLN A 95 13.51 -8.27 -10.08
C GLN A 95 13.30 -9.65 -9.45
N ASN A 96 13.37 -9.74 -8.12
CA ASN A 96 13.35 -11.01 -7.38
C ASN A 96 12.17 -11.10 -6.38
N TYR A 97 11.08 -10.37 -6.61
CA TYR A 97 9.97 -10.25 -5.66
C TYR A 97 9.25 -11.57 -5.36
N VAL A 98 9.34 -12.56 -6.24
CA VAL A 98 8.78 -13.90 -6.01
C VAL A 98 9.52 -14.63 -4.89
N GLN A 99 10.80 -14.35 -4.70
CA GLN A 99 11.65 -15.00 -3.71
C GLN A 99 11.44 -14.43 -2.30
N PRO A 100 11.76 -15.22 -1.25
CA PRO A 100 11.78 -14.71 0.12
C PRO A 100 12.83 -13.60 0.29
N LEU A 101 12.50 -12.58 1.08
CA LEU A 101 13.40 -11.46 1.35
C LEU A 101 14.49 -11.85 2.35
N ASN A 102 15.75 -11.69 1.97
CA ASN A 102 16.91 -11.84 2.85
C ASN A 102 17.55 -10.49 3.16
N LEU A 103 17.26 -9.94 4.35
CA LEU A 103 17.77 -8.62 4.75
C LEU A 103 19.30 -8.56 4.84
N LYS A 104 19.99 -9.66 5.24
CA LYS A 104 21.45 -9.70 5.29
C LYS A 104 22.06 -9.58 3.89
N GLN A 105 21.50 -10.28 2.92
CA GLN A 105 21.93 -10.17 1.52
C GLN A 105 21.71 -8.75 0.98
N LEU A 106 20.55 -8.16 1.22
CA LEU A 106 20.26 -6.80 0.79
C LEU A 106 21.20 -5.76 1.41
N ALA A 107 21.51 -5.93 2.69
CA ALA A 107 22.44 -5.05 3.40
C ALA A 107 23.86 -5.17 2.82
N SER A 108 24.31 -6.40 2.55
CA SER A 108 25.63 -6.63 1.89
C SER A 108 25.70 -6.00 0.50
N MET A 109 24.64 -6.06 -0.29
CA MET A 109 24.57 -5.42 -1.62
C MET A 109 24.72 -3.90 -1.57
N ALA A 110 24.26 -3.28 -0.49
CA ALA A 110 24.36 -1.83 -0.28
C ALA A 110 25.61 -1.41 0.49
N ASP A 111 26.49 -2.35 0.84
CA ASP A 111 27.64 -2.12 1.73
C ASP A 111 27.19 -1.45 3.05
N MET A 112 26.23 -2.07 3.72
CA MET A 112 25.61 -1.59 4.95
C MET A 112 25.38 -2.71 5.95
N SER A 113 25.27 -2.38 7.24
CA SER A 113 24.64 -3.28 8.20
C SER A 113 23.12 -3.32 7.99
N VAL A 114 22.45 -4.38 8.48
CA VAL A 114 20.97 -4.48 8.37
C VAL A 114 20.28 -3.27 9.02
N ALA A 115 20.76 -2.82 10.19
CA ALA A 115 20.22 -1.65 10.86
C ALA A 115 20.39 -0.35 10.06
N GLN A 116 21.54 -0.20 9.38
CA GLN A 116 21.77 0.94 8.49
C GLN A 116 20.85 0.89 7.28
N LEU A 117 20.71 -0.29 6.67
CA LEU A 117 19.80 -0.50 5.54
C LEU A 117 18.37 -0.09 5.91
N GLU A 118 17.81 -0.62 6.99
CA GLU A 118 16.45 -0.30 7.43
C GLU A 118 16.27 1.20 7.73
N ARG A 119 17.22 1.79 8.46
CA ARG A 119 17.20 3.22 8.77
C ARG A 119 17.23 4.09 7.51
N TYR A 120 18.10 3.78 6.54
CA TYR A 120 18.19 4.55 5.30
C TYR A 120 17.01 4.30 4.36
N PHE A 121 16.48 3.08 4.29
CA PHE A 121 15.25 2.82 3.56
C PHE A 121 14.10 3.69 4.08
N HIS A 122 13.94 3.74 5.41
CA HIS A 122 12.91 4.59 6.00
C HIS A 122 13.18 6.08 5.74
N LYS A 123 14.44 6.52 5.84
CA LYS A 123 14.81 7.93 5.62
C LYS A 123 14.61 8.39 4.17
N VAL A 124 14.93 7.54 3.20
CA VAL A 124 14.95 7.87 1.76
C VAL A 124 13.61 7.58 1.10
N PHE A 125 13.04 6.41 1.34
CA PHE A 125 11.81 5.95 0.69
C PHE A 125 10.60 6.04 1.62
N HIS A 126 10.80 6.31 2.90
CA HIS A 126 9.77 6.21 3.95
C HIS A 126 9.10 4.84 4.04
N LEU A 127 9.76 3.82 3.53
CA LEU A 127 9.32 2.43 3.52
C LEU A 127 10.41 1.54 4.12
N THR A 128 10.02 0.41 4.66
CA THR A 128 10.94 -0.68 4.96
C THR A 128 11.20 -1.53 3.71
N PRO A 129 12.31 -2.28 3.64
CA PRO A 129 12.54 -3.24 2.54
C PRO A 129 11.39 -4.24 2.36
N ARG A 130 10.74 -4.67 3.46
CA ARG A 130 9.57 -5.55 3.44
C ARG A 130 8.34 -4.88 2.82
N GLN A 131 8.13 -3.59 3.09
CA GLN A 131 7.04 -2.83 2.48
C GLN A 131 7.27 -2.62 0.98
N VAL A 132 8.53 -2.41 0.56
CA VAL A 132 8.88 -2.36 -0.87
C VAL A 132 8.57 -3.69 -1.54
N LEU A 133 8.95 -4.83 -0.93
CA LEU A 133 8.61 -6.15 -1.46
C LEU A 133 7.09 -6.35 -1.54
N LEU A 134 6.35 -6.02 -0.48
CA LEU A 134 4.89 -6.10 -0.47
C LEU A 134 4.28 -5.28 -1.60
N LYS A 135 4.70 -4.02 -1.72
CA LYS A 135 4.26 -3.13 -2.81
C LYS A 135 4.51 -3.76 -4.18
N THR A 136 5.72 -4.25 -4.42
CA THR A 136 6.08 -4.87 -5.71
C THR A 136 5.22 -6.10 -6.01
N ARG A 137 4.99 -6.97 -5.02
CA ARG A 137 4.11 -8.14 -5.17
C ARG A 137 2.67 -7.75 -5.48
N LEU A 138 2.17 -6.72 -4.84
CA LEU A 138 0.79 -6.27 -5.06
C LEU A 138 0.64 -5.52 -6.39
N ASP A 139 1.64 -4.76 -6.82
CA ASP A 139 1.67 -4.17 -8.17
C ASP A 139 1.62 -5.27 -9.25
N ALA A 140 2.45 -6.32 -9.11
CA ALA A 140 2.41 -7.47 -10.00
C ALA A 140 1.04 -8.19 -9.95
N ALA A 141 0.49 -8.40 -8.76
CA ALA A 141 -0.81 -9.05 -8.58
C ALA A 141 -1.94 -8.26 -9.23
N THR A 142 -1.98 -6.93 -9.08
CA THR A 142 -3.00 -6.09 -9.71
C THR A 142 -2.97 -6.16 -11.23
N ALA A 143 -1.78 -6.23 -11.83
CA ALA A 143 -1.62 -6.41 -13.27
C ALA A 143 -2.05 -7.81 -13.73
N LEU A 144 -1.64 -8.87 -13.00
CA LEU A 144 -1.96 -10.26 -13.33
C LEU A 144 -3.44 -10.59 -13.13
N LEU A 145 -4.13 -9.95 -12.18
CA LEU A 145 -5.56 -10.17 -11.93
C LEU A 145 -6.45 -9.82 -13.13
N VAL A 146 -5.97 -9.01 -14.06
CA VAL A 146 -6.68 -8.67 -15.31
C VAL A 146 -6.55 -9.77 -16.36
N SER A 147 -5.41 -10.45 -16.41
CA SER A 147 -5.04 -11.39 -17.47
C SER A 147 -5.13 -12.87 -17.08
N HIS A 148 -5.23 -13.20 -15.79
CA HIS A 148 -5.28 -14.58 -15.28
C HIS A 148 -6.63 -14.92 -14.68
N ASP A 149 -7.16 -16.09 -15.03
CA ASP A 149 -8.50 -16.52 -14.56
C ASP A 149 -8.52 -16.95 -13.08
N LYS A 150 -7.46 -17.62 -12.62
CA LYS A 150 -7.38 -18.13 -11.25
C LYS A 150 -6.59 -17.22 -10.32
N VAL A 151 -7.21 -16.80 -9.23
CA VAL A 151 -6.55 -16.00 -8.18
C VAL A 151 -5.43 -16.78 -7.48
N THR A 152 -5.57 -18.11 -7.40
CA THR A 152 -4.52 -18.99 -6.87
C THR A 152 -3.22 -18.92 -7.67
N ASP A 153 -3.33 -18.87 -8.98
CA ASP A 153 -2.17 -18.79 -9.89
C ASP A 153 -1.49 -17.42 -9.74
N VAL A 154 -2.29 -16.35 -9.65
CA VAL A 154 -1.77 -15.00 -9.38
C VAL A 154 -1.02 -14.95 -8.04
N ALA A 155 -1.55 -15.59 -6.98
CA ALA A 155 -0.87 -15.65 -5.70
C ALA A 155 0.51 -16.32 -5.82
N ALA A 156 0.59 -17.47 -6.48
CA ALA A 156 1.85 -18.21 -6.69
C ALA A 156 2.84 -17.39 -7.53
N LEU A 157 2.41 -16.77 -8.62
CA LEU A 157 3.22 -15.91 -9.47
C LEU A 157 3.75 -14.67 -8.74
N CYS A 158 3.07 -14.24 -7.68
CA CYS A 158 3.50 -13.14 -6.83
C CYS A 158 4.31 -13.58 -5.60
N GLY A 159 4.73 -14.84 -5.53
CA GLY A 159 5.61 -15.35 -4.48
C GLY A 159 4.91 -15.66 -3.15
N TYR A 160 3.60 -15.96 -3.20
CA TYR A 160 2.85 -16.44 -2.04
C TYR A 160 2.69 -17.95 -2.13
N THR A 161 3.12 -18.64 -1.07
CA THR A 161 2.95 -20.10 -0.92
C THR A 161 1.54 -20.46 -0.40
N ASP A 162 0.83 -19.52 0.19
CA ASP A 162 -0.53 -19.67 0.73
C ASP A 162 -1.47 -18.63 0.14
N HIS A 163 -2.49 -19.10 -0.56
CA HIS A 163 -3.54 -18.28 -1.14
C HIS A 163 -4.32 -17.46 -0.10
N SER A 164 -4.54 -18.04 1.09
CA SER A 164 -5.26 -17.34 2.16
C SER A 164 -4.44 -16.17 2.71
N ALA A 165 -3.12 -16.36 2.85
CA ALA A 165 -2.21 -15.27 3.24
C ALA A 165 -2.19 -14.17 2.19
N PHE A 166 -2.12 -14.52 0.90
CA PHE A 166 -2.25 -13.55 -0.20
C PHE A 166 -3.54 -12.75 -0.11
N THR A 167 -4.69 -13.44 0.00
CA THR A 167 -6.02 -12.80 0.04
C THR A 167 -6.14 -11.84 1.22
N ARG A 168 -5.69 -12.26 2.42
CA ARG A 168 -5.69 -11.39 3.61
C ARG A 168 -4.81 -10.16 3.42
N GLN A 169 -3.58 -10.35 2.94
CA GLN A 169 -2.63 -9.26 2.72
C GLN A 169 -3.12 -8.29 1.64
N PHE A 170 -3.62 -8.80 0.52
CA PHE A 170 -4.19 -8.01 -0.56
C PHE A 170 -5.36 -7.17 -0.03
N LYS A 171 -6.33 -7.81 0.68
CA LYS A 171 -7.47 -7.10 1.26
C LYS A 171 -7.06 -6.05 2.29
N ALA A 172 -6.07 -6.36 3.15
CA ALA A 172 -5.57 -5.41 4.16
C ALA A 172 -4.95 -4.16 3.53
N THR A 173 -4.31 -4.29 2.36
CA THR A 173 -3.57 -3.19 1.73
C THR A 173 -4.39 -2.47 0.64
N VAL A 174 -5.17 -3.22 -0.15
CA VAL A 174 -5.97 -2.69 -1.27
C VAL A 174 -7.41 -2.36 -0.82
N GLY A 175 -7.84 -2.93 0.31
CA GLY A 175 -9.17 -2.72 0.88
C GLY A 175 -10.24 -3.69 0.38
N VAL A 176 -9.99 -4.41 -0.70
CA VAL A 176 -10.91 -5.38 -1.31
C VAL A 176 -10.18 -6.70 -1.58
N THR A 177 -10.91 -7.80 -1.69
CA THR A 177 -10.30 -9.09 -2.08
C THR A 177 -9.82 -9.07 -3.53
N PRO A 178 -8.88 -9.94 -3.92
CA PRO A 178 -8.41 -10.04 -5.32
C PRO A 178 -9.56 -10.26 -6.34
N THR A 179 -10.53 -11.10 -5.99
CA THR A 179 -11.70 -11.37 -6.84
C THR A 179 -12.56 -10.11 -7.02
N GLU A 180 -12.80 -9.39 -5.94
CA GLU A 180 -13.57 -8.15 -5.96
C GLU A 180 -12.84 -7.05 -6.73
N TYR A 181 -11.51 -6.96 -6.58
CA TYR A 181 -10.68 -6.03 -7.35
C TYR A 181 -10.81 -6.28 -8.85
N ARG A 182 -10.72 -7.54 -9.28
CA ARG A 182 -10.93 -7.94 -10.68
C ARG A 182 -12.29 -7.50 -11.20
N LEU A 183 -13.36 -7.76 -10.46
CA LEU A 183 -14.71 -7.40 -10.86
C LEU A 183 -14.88 -5.89 -11.02
N LEU A 184 -14.26 -5.09 -10.17
CA LEU A 184 -14.27 -3.63 -10.27
C LEU A 184 -13.58 -3.14 -11.55
N LEU A 185 -12.47 -3.75 -11.93
CA LEU A 185 -11.75 -3.38 -13.16
C LEU A 185 -12.53 -3.77 -14.43
N LEU A 186 -13.06 -4.99 -14.47
CA LEU A 186 -13.83 -5.48 -15.62
C LEU A 186 -15.19 -4.79 -15.76
N GLY A 187 -15.84 -4.42 -14.64
CA GLY A 187 -17.08 -3.67 -14.62
C GLY A 187 -16.91 -2.24 -15.16
N ASN A 188 -15.84 -1.56 -14.80
CA ASN A 188 -15.53 -0.21 -15.31
C ASN A 188 -15.15 -0.19 -16.80
N GLY A 189 -14.60 -1.30 -17.33
CA GLY A 189 -14.28 -1.44 -18.76
C GLY A 189 -15.52 -1.49 -19.66
N ARG A 190 -16.62 -2.05 -19.19
CA ARG A 190 -17.88 -2.14 -19.95
C ARG A 190 -18.62 -0.80 -20.06
N GLN A 191 -18.43 0.12 -19.12
CA GLN A 191 -19.06 1.45 -19.20
C GLN A 191 -18.29 2.42 -20.12
N ARG A 192 -17.01 2.18 -20.42
CA ARG A 192 -16.22 3.04 -21.33
C ARG A 192 -16.36 2.70 -22.81
N VAL A 193 -16.90 1.54 -23.14
CA VAL A 193 -17.12 1.11 -24.55
C VAL A 193 -18.54 1.45 -25.03
N ALA A 194 -19.45 1.88 -24.14
CA ALA A 194 -20.84 2.19 -24.43
C ALA A 194 -21.14 3.71 -24.38
N ALA A 195 -20.10 4.56 -24.34
CA ALA A 195 -20.16 6.02 -24.47
C ALA A 195 -19.25 6.47 -25.61
#